data_ce5c34930ca79ace027c23458e9df62a
#
_entry.id   ce5c34930ca79ace027c23458e9df62a
#
_cell.length_a   1.000
_cell.length_b   1.000
_cell.length_c   1.000
_cell.angle_alpha   90.00
_cell.angle_beta   90.00
_cell.angle_gamma   90.00
#
_symmetry.space_group_name_H-M   'P 1'
#
loop_
_entity.id
_entity.type
_entity.pdbx_description
1 polymer ?
#
loop_
_entity_poly.entity_id
_entity_poly.type
_entity_poly.pdbx_seq_one_letter_code
_entity_poly.pdbx_strand_id
1 'polypeptide(L)'
;DTLNPFAVGRFGTGRVDAYAAVASSMTTWASVLSASFKDESDDGLFTPGERARISLTVRNDLAPLTNATVRVRNVPAPFAAIIEQQGGTIGAMGQGETREARDVIVVSLPDEVPFNASLDLLVEIIDNGRIVGRELISTNVNTTYRTLDRNDLAMTANSSGNLGFNDYPDNAQGDGVTYRGSRNLLFEGALMIGTAPGKLVNVARGADTDQKDTAFSTTGVIALRTDSVPSGIRAVTSYSDALDPYRVGVDVRQHLYQTADDSLRNVVLSCYDVRNTSDTTLSNVHVALFFDWDIGPNGQQNVVSWDAQHGIGRVRNVARPEFPVVGAAMISPVVTHFFAVDNDGFTTLNPGIYDNFLRGEKWLMMSSGIARTQSAATDASMVIGGGPFALAPGETRQVCFALGAGDTDSLVSKGIAAARNRARTLGLNTQTFEPAPRTSRIVHIEGGPTLTPGSTTITFSIHFITGVIIDVVDLFGRTVSELYTARDDAPGLHVATVNIPTVSGGNYFIRLRTATTTDVAPIAIVR
;
A
#
# COMPACT_ATOMS: atom_id res chain seq x y z
N ASP A 1 22.16 -10.54 -34.92
CA ASP A 1 22.49 -9.15 -35.19
C ASP A 1 23.73 -8.77 -34.39
N THR A 2 24.91 -8.70 -35.06
CA THR A 2 26.20 -8.46 -34.39
C THR A 2 26.37 -7.00 -33.91
N LEU A 3 25.54 -6.08 -34.39
CA LEU A 3 25.62 -4.65 -34.07
C LEU A 3 24.80 -4.28 -32.81
N ASN A 4 23.73 -5.02 -32.50
CA ASN A 4 22.86 -4.78 -31.37
C ASN A 4 22.40 -6.12 -30.76
N PRO A 5 23.24 -6.82 -30.01
CA PRO A 5 22.89 -8.11 -29.44
C PRO A 5 21.71 -8.04 -28.46
N PHE A 6 21.53 -6.91 -27.76
CA PHE A 6 20.39 -6.67 -26.83
C PHE A 6 19.06 -6.40 -27.55
N ALA A 7 19.08 -6.13 -28.85
CA ALA A 7 17.88 -5.88 -29.65
C ALA A 7 17.31 -7.14 -30.33
N VAL A 8 17.97 -8.30 -30.17
CA VAL A 8 17.52 -9.56 -30.78
C VAL A 8 16.13 -9.91 -30.26
N GLY A 9 15.19 -10.03 -31.21
CA GLY A 9 13.78 -10.30 -30.90
C GLY A 9 12.93 -9.08 -30.48
N ARG A 10 13.55 -7.92 -30.21
CA ARG A 10 12.83 -6.71 -29.71
C ARG A 10 12.47 -5.72 -30.82
N PHE A 11 13.23 -5.65 -31.91
CA PHE A 11 13.00 -4.70 -33.01
C PHE A 11 12.70 -5.39 -34.35
N GLY A 12 12.18 -6.62 -34.31
CA GLY A 12 11.93 -7.41 -35.51
C GLY A 12 13.21 -7.93 -36.17
N THR A 13 13.14 -8.34 -37.46
CA THR A 13 14.20 -9.04 -38.14
C THR A 13 15.18 -8.13 -38.87
N GLY A 14 15.05 -6.81 -38.71
CA GLY A 14 15.96 -5.83 -39.31
C GLY A 14 15.24 -4.67 -39.99
N ARG A 15 15.98 -4.00 -40.90
CA ARG A 15 15.45 -2.83 -41.63
C ARG A 15 14.33 -3.26 -42.59
N VAL A 16 13.26 -2.49 -42.64
CA VAL A 16 12.17 -2.67 -43.61
C VAL A 16 12.72 -2.45 -45.01
N ASP A 17 12.64 -3.47 -45.86
CA ASP A 17 12.99 -3.44 -47.25
C ASP A 17 11.72 -3.65 -48.10
N ALA A 18 11.16 -2.55 -48.60
CA ALA A 18 9.92 -2.57 -49.37
C ALA A 18 10.07 -3.38 -50.68
N TYR A 19 11.25 -3.35 -51.33
CA TYR A 19 11.48 -4.14 -52.52
C TYR A 19 11.53 -5.64 -52.18
N ALA A 20 12.25 -6.02 -51.15
CA ALA A 20 12.29 -7.41 -50.69
C ALA A 20 10.89 -7.90 -50.24
N ALA A 21 10.10 -7.05 -49.62
CA ALA A 21 8.73 -7.37 -49.20
C ALA A 21 7.81 -7.67 -50.41
N VAL A 22 7.94 -6.90 -51.50
CA VAL A 22 7.12 -7.09 -52.71
C VAL A 22 7.66 -8.21 -53.59
N ALA A 23 9.00 -8.37 -53.67
CA ALA A 23 9.67 -9.40 -54.46
C ALA A 23 9.74 -10.76 -53.73
N SER A 24 9.38 -10.82 -52.46
CA SER A 24 9.46 -12.05 -51.67
C SER A 24 8.44 -13.07 -52.16
N SER A 25 8.95 -14.28 -52.44
CA SER A 25 8.12 -15.45 -52.66
C SER A 25 7.67 -16.14 -51.36
N MET A 26 7.85 -15.48 -50.22
CA MET A 26 7.40 -16.01 -48.91
C MET A 26 5.88 -15.95 -48.81
N THR A 27 5.27 -17.10 -49.01
CA THR A 27 3.81 -17.28 -49.00
C THR A 27 3.29 -17.84 -47.70
N THR A 28 4.17 -18.16 -46.77
CA THR A 28 3.83 -18.75 -45.47
C THR A 28 4.29 -17.84 -44.35
N TRP A 29 3.40 -17.58 -43.39
CA TRP A 29 3.69 -16.88 -42.15
C TRP A 29 2.73 -17.30 -41.05
N ALA A 30 3.23 -17.42 -39.83
CA ALA A 30 2.45 -17.73 -38.66
C ALA A 30 2.84 -16.81 -37.48
N SER A 31 1.85 -16.43 -36.69
CA SER A 31 2.00 -15.59 -35.51
C SER A 31 1.73 -16.36 -34.24
N VAL A 32 2.45 -16.08 -33.18
CA VAL A 32 2.09 -16.49 -31.80
C VAL A 32 1.15 -15.43 -31.24
N LEU A 33 -0.11 -15.79 -30.99
CA LEU A 33 -1.12 -14.89 -30.46
C LEU A 33 -1.03 -14.73 -28.95
N SER A 34 -0.64 -15.82 -28.26
CA SER A 34 -0.46 -15.83 -26.81
C SER A 34 0.48 -16.96 -26.38
N ALA A 35 1.09 -16.74 -25.21
CA ALA A 35 1.83 -17.76 -24.48
C ALA A 35 1.31 -17.85 -23.06
N SER A 36 1.15 -19.05 -22.52
CA SER A 36 0.83 -19.29 -21.11
C SER A 36 1.96 -20.04 -20.44
N PHE A 37 2.38 -19.56 -19.29
CA PHE A 37 3.41 -20.15 -18.45
C PHE A 37 2.72 -20.83 -17.26
N LYS A 38 2.98 -22.10 -17.05
CA LYS A 38 2.50 -22.86 -15.91
C LYS A 38 3.68 -23.40 -15.13
N ASP A 39 3.90 -22.85 -13.95
CA ASP A 39 4.90 -23.28 -12.98
C ASP A 39 4.56 -24.67 -12.42
N GLU A 40 5.56 -25.40 -11.94
CA GLU A 40 5.40 -26.77 -11.47
C GLU A 40 4.64 -26.84 -10.12
N SER A 41 4.79 -25.83 -9.26
CA SER A 41 4.08 -25.73 -7.99
C SER A 41 2.61 -25.34 -8.14
N ASP A 42 2.22 -24.82 -9.31
CA ASP A 42 0.87 -24.32 -9.64
C ASP A 42 0.40 -23.20 -8.67
N ASP A 43 1.35 -22.45 -8.10
CA ASP A 43 1.05 -21.32 -7.21
C ASP A 43 1.08 -19.97 -7.95
N GLY A 44 1.40 -20.01 -9.25
CA GLY A 44 1.48 -18.87 -10.15
C GLY A 44 2.71 -18.01 -9.96
N LEU A 45 3.73 -18.51 -9.27
CA LEU A 45 5.05 -17.90 -9.14
C LEU A 45 6.09 -18.77 -9.81
N PHE A 46 6.83 -18.20 -10.74
CA PHE A 46 7.96 -18.90 -11.33
C PHE A 46 9.24 -18.44 -10.64
N THR A 47 9.72 -19.26 -9.69
CA THR A 47 10.82 -18.92 -8.76
C THR A 47 12.13 -19.64 -9.12
N PRO A 48 13.31 -19.18 -8.60
CA PRO A 48 14.58 -19.83 -8.85
C PRO A 48 14.56 -21.33 -8.55
N GLY A 49 15.17 -22.12 -9.44
CA GLY A 49 15.20 -23.58 -9.37
C GLY A 49 13.92 -24.28 -9.84
N GLU A 50 12.85 -23.56 -10.11
CA GLU A 50 11.56 -24.13 -10.51
C GLU A 50 11.46 -24.33 -12.02
N ARG A 51 10.57 -25.24 -12.44
CA ARG A 51 10.24 -25.56 -13.84
C ARG A 51 8.91 -24.94 -14.23
N ALA A 52 8.83 -24.50 -15.48
CA ALA A 52 7.58 -24.09 -16.10
C ALA A 52 7.36 -24.76 -17.45
N ARG A 53 6.09 -25.07 -17.74
CA ARG A 53 5.60 -25.52 -19.03
C ARG A 53 4.99 -24.36 -19.77
N ILE A 54 5.31 -24.23 -21.06
CA ILE A 54 4.79 -23.12 -21.87
C ILE A 54 3.94 -23.70 -23.00
N SER A 55 2.70 -23.24 -23.05
CA SER A 55 1.76 -23.50 -24.13
C SER A 55 1.62 -22.25 -25.00
N LEU A 56 1.47 -22.44 -26.29
CA LEU A 56 1.37 -21.37 -27.28
C LEU A 56 0.07 -21.45 -28.06
N THR A 57 -0.55 -20.32 -28.33
CA THR A 57 -1.63 -20.21 -29.32
C THR A 57 -1.03 -19.64 -30.59
N VAL A 58 -1.03 -20.42 -31.66
CA VAL A 58 -0.43 -20.08 -32.96
C VAL A 58 -1.50 -19.94 -34.01
N ARG A 59 -1.42 -18.91 -34.87
CA ARG A 59 -2.29 -18.70 -36.02
C ARG A 59 -1.45 -18.73 -37.30
N ASN A 60 -1.91 -19.49 -38.30
CA ASN A 60 -1.38 -19.42 -39.65
C ASN A 60 -2.02 -18.24 -40.41
N ASP A 61 -1.27 -17.21 -40.71
CA ASP A 61 -1.78 -15.96 -41.31
C ASP A 61 -1.85 -16.03 -42.84
N LEU A 62 -1.03 -16.87 -43.48
CA LEU A 62 -0.89 -16.91 -44.96
C LEU A 62 -1.17 -18.32 -45.49
N ALA A 63 -0.39 -18.76 -46.50
CA ALA A 63 -0.60 -20.04 -47.14
C ALA A 63 -0.47 -21.25 -46.16
N PRO A 64 -1.12 -22.39 -46.44
CA PRO A 64 -1.09 -23.56 -45.58
C PRO A 64 0.32 -23.99 -45.18
N LEU A 65 0.49 -24.33 -43.90
CA LEU A 65 1.69 -24.96 -43.35
C LEU A 65 1.52 -26.49 -43.42
N THR A 66 2.61 -27.21 -43.70
CA THR A 66 2.53 -28.66 -43.91
C THR A 66 3.08 -29.46 -42.74
N ASN A 67 4.09 -28.95 -42.04
CA ASN A 67 4.71 -29.62 -40.90
C ASN A 67 5.31 -28.60 -39.92
N ALA A 68 4.44 -27.73 -39.38
CA ALA A 68 4.88 -26.68 -38.48
C ALA A 68 5.38 -27.25 -37.15
N THR A 69 6.52 -26.70 -36.69
CA THR A 69 7.13 -26.99 -35.40
C THR A 69 7.47 -25.71 -34.68
N VAL A 70 7.59 -25.77 -33.37
CA VAL A 70 8.09 -24.66 -32.52
C VAL A 70 9.51 -24.94 -32.12
N ARG A 71 10.31 -23.90 -32.04
CA ARG A 71 11.61 -23.89 -31.39
C ARG A 71 11.75 -22.62 -30.54
N VAL A 72 12.25 -22.77 -29.30
CA VAL A 72 12.57 -21.65 -28.41
C VAL A 72 14.06 -21.50 -28.22
N ARG A 73 14.50 -20.26 -27.97
CA ARG A 73 15.86 -19.94 -27.53
C ARG A 73 15.87 -18.74 -26.57
N ASN A 74 16.85 -18.70 -25.68
CA ASN A 74 17.12 -17.53 -24.88
C ASN A 74 17.51 -16.33 -25.75
N VAL A 75 17.17 -15.14 -25.31
CA VAL A 75 17.72 -13.88 -25.80
C VAL A 75 18.68 -13.32 -24.75
N PRO A 76 19.62 -12.42 -25.15
CA PRO A 76 20.50 -11.76 -24.18
C PRO A 76 19.71 -11.07 -23.07
N ALA A 77 19.93 -11.49 -21.83
CA ALA A 77 19.27 -11.01 -20.61
C ALA A 77 20.23 -11.16 -19.41
N PRO A 78 19.94 -10.58 -18.25
CA PRO A 78 20.76 -10.73 -17.05
C PRO A 78 20.94 -12.19 -16.60
N PHE A 79 20.01 -13.06 -16.95
CA PHE A 79 20.08 -14.51 -16.74
C PHE A 79 19.51 -15.24 -17.96
N ALA A 80 19.79 -16.55 -18.05
CA ALA A 80 19.25 -17.41 -19.09
C ALA A 80 18.50 -18.58 -18.45
N ALA A 81 17.28 -18.87 -18.94
CA ALA A 81 16.57 -20.07 -18.53
C ALA A 81 17.31 -21.33 -19.05
N ILE A 82 17.23 -22.40 -18.28
CA ILE A 82 17.66 -23.72 -18.71
C ILE A 82 16.54 -24.31 -19.57
N ILE A 83 16.78 -24.47 -20.88
CA ILE A 83 15.80 -25.01 -21.82
C ILE A 83 15.87 -26.52 -21.77
N GLU A 84 14.90 -27.17 -21.14
CA GLU A 84 14.84 -28.63 -21.03
C GLU A 84 14.15 -29.27 -22.24
N GLN A 85 13.08 -28.61 -22.74
CA GLN A 85 12.40 -28.96 -23.97
C GLN A 85 12.34 -27.76 -24.89
N GLN A 86 13.03 -27.80 -25.99
CA GLN A 86 13.23 -26.65 -26.89
C GLN A 86 11.99 -26.32 -27.74
N GLY A 87 11.05 -27.24 -27.87
CA GLY A 87 9.88 -27.06 -28.70
C GLY A 87 9.13 -28.35 -28.96
N GLY A 88 8.18 -28.30 -29.91
CA GLY A 88 7.35 -29.42 -30.27
C GLY A 88 6.65 -29.25 -31.62
N THR A 89 5.89 -30.25 -32.02
CA THR A 89 5.15 -30.28 -33.29
C THR A 89 3.82 -29.56 -33.15
N ILE A 90 3.51 -28.66 -34.08
CA ILE A 90 2.16 -28.06 -34.27
C ILE A 90 1.40 -28.88 -35.35
N GLY A 91 2.12 -29.33 -36.39
CA GLY A 91 1.58 -30.08 -37.52
C GLY A 91 1.10 -29.18 -38.68
N ALA A 92 0.34 -29.75 -39.58
CA ALA A 92 -0.24 -29.01 -40.69
C ALA A 92 -1.32 -28.04 -40.24
N MET A 93 -1.35 -26.82 -40.80
CA MET A 93 -2.35 -25.78 -40.50
C MET A 93 -2.85 -25.13 -41.78
N GLY A 94 -4.18 -25.05 -41.94
CA GLY A 94 -4.81 -24.30 -43.03
C GLY A 94 -4.62 -22.78 -42.84
N GLN A 95 -4.86 -22.02 -43.92
CA GLN A 95 -4.85 -20.55 -43.85
C GLN A 95 -5.90 -20.05 -42.86
N GLY A 96 -5.52 -19.11 -41.99
CA GLY A 96 -6.37 -18.55 -40.95
C GLY A 96 -6.63 -19.48 -39.76
N GLU A 97 -6.16 -20.72 -39.80
CA GLU A 97 -6.32 -21.67 -38.69
C GLU A 97 -5.55 -21.22 -37.46
N THR A 98 -6.20 -21.33 -36.30
CA THR A 98 -5.59 -21.09 -34.97
C THR A 98 -5.50 -22.42 -34.22
N ARG A 99 -4.37 -22.71 -33.61
CA ARG A 99 -4.12 -23.95 -32.88
C ARG A 99 -3.36 -23.70 -31.59
N GLU A 100 -3.80 -24.37 -30.53
CA GLU A 100 -3.08 -24.43 -29.27
C GLU A 100 -2.04 -25.57 -29.33
N ALA A 101 -0.76 -25.22 -29.11
CA ALA A 101 0.33 -26.15 -28.91
C ALA A 101 0.64 -26.23 -27.42
N ARG A 102 0.11 -27.29 -26.75
CA ARG A 102 0.17 -27.44 -25.30
C ARG A 102 1.50 -27.99 -24.85
N ASP A 103 2.07 -27.39 -23.79
CA ASP A 103 3.26 -27.84 -23.06
C ASP A 103 4.45 -28.17 -24.01
N VAL A 104 4.56 -27.41 -25.11
CA VAL A 104 5.56 -27.69 -26.16
C VAL A 104 6.95 -27.20 -25.79
N ILE A 105 7.09 -26.36 -24.80
CA ILE A 105 8.34 -25.85 -24.29
C ILE A 105 8.39 -26.11 -22.78
N VAL A 106 9.55 -26.54 -22.29
CA VAL A 106 9.82 -26.68 -20.85
C VAL A 106 11.11 -25.95 -20.52
N VAL A 107 11.04 -25.08 -19.55
CA VAL A 107 12.19 -24.31 -19.06
C VAL A 107 12.27 -24.41 -17.54
N SER A 108 13.47 -24.29 -16.98
CA SER A 108 13.66 -24.07 -15.54
C SER A 108 14.51 -22.81 -15.31
N LEU A 109 14.30 -22.18 -14.18
CA LEU A 109 15.13 -21.05 -13.76
C LEU A 109 16.39 -21.56 -13.07
N PRO A 110 17.54 -20.87 -13.27
CA PRO A 110 18.71 -21.12 -12.44
C PRO A 110 18.45 -20.79 -10.96
N ASP A 111 19.32 -21.24 -10.07
CA ASP A 111 19.21 -21.00 -8.64
C ASP A 111 19.33 -19.50 -8.27
N GLU A 112 20.00 -18.72 -9.11
CA GLU A 112 20.16 -17.29 -8.90
C GLU A 112 19.46 -16.53 -10.04
N VAL A 113 18.35 -15.87 -9.71
CA VAL A 113 17.59 -14.98 -10.60
C VAL A 113 17.28 -13.70 -9.86
N PRO A 114 17.52 -12.52 -10.44
CA PRO A 114 17.15 -11.26 -9.81
C PRO A 114 15.65 -11.19 -9.51
N PHE A 115 15.27 -10.47 -8.44
CA PHE A 115 13.86 -10.20 -8.18
C PHE A 115 13.23 -9.38 -9.32
N ASN A 116 11.99 -9.70 -9.65
CA ASN A 116 11.16 -9.02 -10.65
C ASN A 116 11.80 -9.00 -12.06
N ALA A 117 12.61 -10.01 -12.36
CA ALA A 117 13.30 -10.09 -13.65
C ALA A 117 12.33 -10.51 -14.76
N SER A 118 12.57 -10.03 -15.98
CA SER A 118 11.88 -10.52 -17.18
C SER A 118 12.59 -11.75 -17.71
N LEU A 119 11.85 -12.84 -17.86
CA LEU A 119 12.26 -13.97 -18.67
C LEU A 119 11.76 -13.74 -20.09
N ASP A 120 12.68 -13.46 -20.99
CA ASP A 120 12.41 -13.23 -22.40
C ASP A 120 12.88 -14.43 -23.23
N LEU A 121 11.97 -15.01 -24.00
CA LEU A 121 12.27 -16.16 -24.86
C LEU A 121 11.85 -15.85 -26.30
N LEU A 122 12.73 -16.12 -27.26
CA LEU A 122 12.39 -16.01 -28.66
C LEU A 122 11.84 -17.35 -29.17
N VAL A 123 10.57 -17.31 -29.57
CA VAL A 123 9.87 -18.44 -30.22
C VAL A 123 10.02 -18.31 -31.73
N GLU A 124 10.40 -19.38 -32.36
CA GLU A 124 10.46 -19.51 -33.82
C GLU A 124 9.47 -20.60 -34.25
N ILE A 125 8.63 -20.29 -35.25
CA ILE A 125 7.76 -21.26 -35.92
C ILE A 125 8.48 -21.68 -37.21
N ILE A 126 8.65 -22.96 -37.40
CA ILE A 126 9.44 -23.54 -38.49
C ILE A 126 8.51 -24.50 -39.26
N ASP A 127 8.43 -24.30 -40.59
CA ASP A 127 7.76 -25.22 -41.51
C ASP A 127 8.76 -25.68 -42.58
N ASN A 128 8.93 -26.99 -42.74
CA ASN A 128 9.89 -27.60 -43.68
C ASN A 128 11.29 -27.01 -43.60
N GLY A 129 11.79 -26.78 -42.39
CA GLY A 129 13.13 -26.24 -42.11
C GLY A 129 13.27 -24.72 -42.32
N ARG A 130 12.24 -24.01 -42.73
CA ARG A 130 12.21 -22.55 -42.89
C ARG A 130 11.50 -21.90 -41.72
N ILE A 131 12.03 -20.78 -41.20
CA ILE A 131 11.35 -19.97 -40.20
C ILE A 131 10.22 -19.19 -40.89
N VAL A 132 9.00 -19.46 -40.45
CA VAL A 132 7.75 -18.86 -40.92
C VAL A 132 7.05 -18.00 -39.86
N GLY A 133 7.67 -17.80 -38.72
CA GLY A 133 7.17 -16.92 -37.67
C GLY A 133 8.22 -16.74 -36.58
N ARG A 134 8.23 -15.58 -35.96
CA ARG A 134 9.03 -15.24 -34.78
C ARG A 134 8.26 -14.36 -33.83
N GLU A 135 8.32 -14.66 -32.54
CA GLU A 135 7.71 -13.86 -31.51
C GLU A 135 8.58 -13.88 -30.25
N LEU A 136 8.69 -12.72 -29.58
CA LEU A 136 9.28 -12.63 -28.25
C LEU A 136 8.16 -12.82 -27.25
N ILE A 137 8.24 -13.89 -26.46
CA ILE A 137 7.34 -14.10 -25.33
C ILE A 137 8.06 -13.73 -24.05
N SER A 138 7.35 -13.07 -23.14
CA SER A 138 7.95 -12.58 -21.89
C SER A 138 7.03 -12.89 -20.72
N THR A 139 7.64 -13.15 -19.56
CA THR A 139 6.95 -13.23 -18.27
C THR A 139 7.86 -12.73 -17.16
N ASN A 140 7.28 -12.14 -16.12
CA ASN A 140 8.04 -11.76 -14.93
C ASN A 140 8.26 -12.99 -14.06
N VAL A 141 9.48 -13.15 -13.57
CA VAL A 141 9.90 -14.26 -12.71
C VAL A 141 10.48 -13.74 -11.41
N ASN A 142 10.48 -14.61 -10.39
CA ASN A 142 10.95 -14.27 -9.04
C ASN A 142 10.30 -12.98 -8.50
N THR A 143 8.98 -12.85 -8.70
CA THR A 143 8.24 -11.62 -8.43
C THR A 143 8.06 -11.39 -6.94
N THR A 144 8.38 -10.18 -6.48
CA THR A 144 8.19 -9.73 -5.11
C THR A 144 6.83 -9.07 -4.88
N TYR A 145 5.94 -9.09 -5.86
CA TYR A 145 4.60 -8.49 -5.79
C TYR A 145 3.54 -9.41 -6.38
N ARG A 146 2.31 -9.24 -5.92
CA ARG A 146 1.12 -9.93 -6.46
C ARG A 146 -0.10 -9.04 -6.34
N THR A 147 -0.96 -9.11 -7.34
CA THR A 147 -2.30 -8.53 -7.27
C THR A 147 -3.29 -9.61 -6.79
N LEU A 148 -4.06 -9.26 -5.76
CA LEU A 148 -5.24 -10.00 -5.35
C LEU A 148 -6.44 -9.37 -6.05
N ASP A 149 -7.17 -10.16 -6.83
CA ASP A 149 -8.30 -9.73 -7.67
C ASP A 149 -9.54 -10.64 -7.53
N ARG A 150 -9.62 -11.34 -6.39
CA ARG A 150 -10.68 -12.33 -6.15
C ARG A 150 -12.07 -11.74 -6.00
N ASN A 151 -12.16 -10.45 -5.75
CA ASN A 151 -13.42 -9.71 -5.56
C ASN A 151 -13.39 -8.35 -6.26
N ASP A 152 -14.36 -7.48 -5.97
CA ASP A 152 -14.51 -6.16 -6.62
C ASP A 152 -13.34 -5.19 -6.32
N LEU A 153 -12.55 -5.43 -5.26
CA LEU A 153 -11.42 -4.60 -4.87
C LEU A 153 -10.10 -5.32 -5.17
N ALA A 154 -9.54 -5.10 -6.34
CA ALA A 154 -8.20 -5.60 -6.64
C ALA A 154 -7.14 -4.78 -5.91
N MET A 155 -6.12 -5.45 -5.37
CA MET A 155 -5.04 -4.80 -4.63
C MET A 155 -3.71 -5.52 -4.86
N THR A 156 -2.72 -4.79 -5.32
CA THR A 156 -1.33 -5.26 -5.35
C THR A 156 -0.68 -5.07 -3.98
N ALA A 157 0.13 -6.02 -3.57
CA ALA A 157 1.02 -5.92 -2.42
C ALA A 157 2.38 -6.52 -2.76
N ASN A 158 3.42 -6.13 -2.04
CA ASN A 158 4.77 -6.63 -2.26
C ASN A 158 5.39 -7.27 -1.01
N SER A 159 6.55 -7.86 -1.19
CA SER A 159 7.33 -8.56 -0.15
C SER A 159 8.21 -7.62 0.68
N SER A 160 7.95 -6.33 0.69
CA SER A 160 8.66 -5.33 1.50
C SER A 160 7.74 -4.39 2.27
N GLY A 161 6.41 -4.65 2.25
CA GLY A 161 5.43 -3.90 3.06
C GLY A 161 4.71 -2.77 2.33
N ASN A 162 4.91 -2.60 1.00
CA ASN A 162 4.11 -1.68 0.21
C ASN A 162 2.77 -2.32 -0.20
N LEU A 163 1.76 -1.48 -0.32
CA LEU A 163 0.47 -1.74 -0.93
C LEU A 163 0.30 -0.79 -2.12
N GLY A 164 -0.30 -1.28 -3.20
CA GLY A 164 -0.32 -0.59 -4.48
C GLY A 164 0.80 -1.07 -5.40
N PHE A 165 1.27 -0.22 -6.31
CA PHE A 165 2.34 -0.59 -7.24
C PHE A 165 3.66 -0.91 -6.53
N ASN A 166 4.41 -1.89 -7.07
CA ASN A 166 5.69 -2.29 -6.51
C ASN A 166 6.82 -1.31 -6.85
N ASP A 167 6.80 -0.74 -8.03
CA ASP A 167 7.89 0.03 -8.66
C ASP A 167 7.59 1.53 -8.75
N TYR A 168 7.09 2.11 -7.68
CA TYR A 168 6.96 3.56 -7.60
C TYR A 168 8.31 4.26 -7.96
N PRO A 169 8.33 5.33 -8.76
CA PRO A 169 7.16 6.01 -9.35
C PRO A 169 6.71 5.49 -10.73
N ASP A 170 7.34 4.45 -11.28
CA ASP A 170 7.08 3.96 -12.65
C ASP A 170 5.69 3.32 -12.79
N ASN A 171 5.18 2.71 -11.71
CA ASN A 171 3.84 2.11 -11.62
C ASN A 171 3.51 1.11 -12.75
N ALA A 172 4.51 0.31 -13.12
CA ALA A 172 4.42 -0.73 -14.15
C ALA A 172 4.30 -2.15 -13.57
N GLN A 173 4.58 -2.32 -12.28
CA GLN A 173 4.56 -3.61 -11.60
C GLN A 173 3.36 -3.73 -10.66
N GLY A 174 2.36 -4.50 -11.07
CA GLY A 174 1.09 -4.68 -10.41
C GLY A 174 -0.03 -3.83 -11.02
N ASP A 175 -1.22 -3.86 -10.41
CA ASP A 175 -2.41 -3.15 -10.87
C ASP A 175 -2.80 -1.99 -9.94
N GLY A 176 -1.96 -1.71 -8.92
CA GLY A 176 -2.27 -0.72 -7.90
C GLY A 176 -3.40 -1.19 -6.97
N VAL A 177 -4.36 -0.30 -6.71
CA VAL A 177 -5.62 -0.59 -6.01
C VAL A 177 -6.76 -0.12 -6.89
N THR A 178 -7.61 -1.04 -7.34
CA THR A 178 -8.73 -0.72 -8.26
C THR A 178 -10.04 -1.30 -7.74
N TYR A 179 -11.14 -0.59 -7.97
CA TYR A 179 -12.47 -1.05 -7.61
C TYR A 179 -13.32 -1.24 -8.87
N ARG A 180 -13.78 -2.48 -9.11
CA ARG A 180 -14.55 -2.87 -10.30
C ARG A 180 -13.93 -2.41 -11.62
N GLY A 181 -12.61 -2.56 -11.74
CA GLY A 181 -11.88 -2.15 -12.93
C GLY A 181 -11.76 -0.63 -13.12
N SER A 182 -11.93 0.13 -12.04
CA SER A 182 -11.65 1.57 -12.05
C SER A 182 -10.18 1.86 -12.36
N ARG A 183 -9.84 3.13 -12.55
CA ARG A 183 -8.44 3.57 -12.45
C ARG A 183 -7.88 3.22 -11.08
N ASN A 184 -6.55 3.19 -10.97
CA ASN A 184 -5.89 3.09 -9.68
C ASN A 184 -6.37 4.18 -8.73
N LEU A 185 -6.69 3.82 -7.49
CA LEU A 185 -7.22 4.69 -6.44
C LEU A 185 -6.16 5.07 -5.40
N LEU A 186 -5.01 4.40 -5.41
CA LEU A 186 -3.96 4.55 -4.41
C LEU A 186 -2.63 4.85 -5.09
N PHE A 187 -2.10 6.05 -4.88
CA PHE A 187 -0.79 6.41 -5.36
C PHE A 187 0.31 5.63 -4.62
N GLU A 188 0.22 5.59 -3.29
CA GLU A 188 1.17 4.92 -2.41
C GLU A 188 0.50 4.36 -1.16
N GLY A 189 0.84 3.11 -0.79
CA GLY A 189 0.49 2.49 0.47
C GLY A 189 1.70 1.87 1.14
N ALA A 190 1.88 2.08 2.46
CA ALA A 190 3.10 1.68 3.14
C ALA A 190 2.88 1.25 4.59
N LEU A 191 3.57 0.18 4.99
CA LEU A 191 3.69 -0.23 6.39
C LEU A 191 4.69 0.66 7.12
N MET A 192 4.35 1.04 8.34
CA MET A 192 5.21 1.74 9.29
C MET A 192 5.17 1.03 10.63
N ILE A 193 6.33 0.79 11.24
CA ILE A 193 6.47 0.20 12.58
C ILE A 193 7.47 1.04 13.37
N GLY A 194 7.10 1.44 14.59
CA GLY A 194 7.99 2.28 15.39
C GLY A 194 7.77 2.11 16.88
N THR A 195 8.76 2.54 17.67
CA THR A 195 8.74 2.60 19.14
C THR A 195 9.04 4.00 19.65
N ALA A 196 9.63 4.85 18.79
CA ALA A 196 9.97 6.24 19.06
C ALA A 196 10.28 6.96 17.73
N PRO A 197 10.34 8.31 17.67
CA PRO A 197 10.67 9.05 16.45
C PRO A 197 12.00 8.63 15.80
N GLY A 198 13.01 8.30 16.61
CA GLY A 198 14.33 7.83 16.15
C GLY A 198 14.44 6.33 15.94
N LYS A 199 13.37 5.55 16.24
CA LYS A 199 13.27 4.10 16.05
C LYS A 199 11.97 3.80 15.32
N LEU A 200 11.95 4.06 14.03
CA LEU A 200 10.81 3.86 13.15
C LEU A 200 11.31 3.35 11.80
N VAL A 201 10.77 2.23 11.37
CA VAL A 201 11.01 1.59 10.08
C VAL A 201 9.75 1.65 9.22
N ASN A 202 9.92 1.90 7.93
CA ASN A 202 8.79 2.09 7.03
C ASN A 202 9.20 1.95 5.57
N VAL A 203 8.21 1.92 4.69
CA VAL A 203 8.39 1.91 3.23
C VAL A 203 7.56 3.00 2.54
N ALA A 204 7.15 4.02 3.28
CA ALA A 204 6.55 5.23 2.75
C ALA A 204 7.61 6.15 2.14
N ARG A 205 7.17 7.16 1.36
CA ARG A 205 8.10 8.19 0.84
C ARG A 205 8.97 8.77 1.96
N GLY A 206 10.20 9.07 1.64
CA GLY A 206 11.21 9.49 2.60
C GLY A 206 11.51 10.98 2.57
N ALA A 207 12.75 11.30 2.90
CA ALA A 207 13.26 12.69 2.91
C ALA A 207 13.46 13.26 1.50
N ASP A 208 13.63 12.41 0.49
CA ASP A 208 13.56 12.80 -0.92
C ASP A 208 12.16 12.46 -1.44
N THR A 209 11.47 13.45 -2.01
CA THR A 209 10.07 13.34 -2.45
C THR A 209 9.82 12.23 -3.46
N ASP A 210 10.84 11.86 -4.24
CA ASP A 210 10.77 10.85 -5.29
C ASP A 210 11.27 9.46 -4.87
N GLN A 211 11.64 9.28 -3.60
CA GLN A 211 12.17 8.02 -3.10
C GLN A 211 11.38 7.53 -1.89
N LYS A 212 11.09 6.21 -1.87
CA LYS A 212 10.55 5.53 -0.70
C LYS A 212 11.67 5.19 0.28
N ASP A 213 11.36 5.21 1.57
CA ASP A 213 12.17 4.49 2.55
C ASP A 213 12.12 2.99 2.23
N THR A 214 13.23 2.30 2.39
CA THR A 214 13.41 0.87 2.07
C THR A 214 13.81 0.08 3.30
N ALA A 215 13.13 0.32 4.42
CA ALA A 215 13.51 -0.23 5.71
C ALA A 215 13.34 -1.75 5.80
N PHE A 216 12.46 -2.34 4.99
CA PHE A 216 12.23 -3.78 5.03
C PHE A 216 12.88 -4.51 3.86
N SER A 217 13.70 -5.51 4.20
CA SER A 217 14.29 -6.43 3.23
C SER A 217 13.44 -7.68 3.10
N THR A 218 13.11 -8.07 1.87
CA THR A 218 12.38 -9.30 1.54
C THR A 218 13.13 -10.53 2.06
N THR A 219 12.42 -11.40 2.78
CA THR A 219 12.90 -12.72 3.20
C THR A 219 12.21 -13.87 2.46
N GLY A 220 11.30 -13.55 1.55
CA GLY A 220 10.57 -14.49 0.71
C GLY A 220 9.61 -13.80 -0.24
N VAL A 221 9.35 -14.43 -1.38
CA VAL A 221 8.37 -13.94 -2.37
C VAL A 221 6.94 -14.05 -1.82
N ILE A 222 6.02 -13.27 -2.40
CA ILE A 222 4.61 -13.30 -2.00
C ILE A 222 3.89 -14.49 -2.63
N ALA A 223 3.55 -15.50 -1.83
CA ALA A 223 2.91 -16.72 -2.26
C ALA A 223 1.37 -16.66 -2.09
N LEU A 224 0.62 -17.14 -3.10
CA LEU A 224 -0.82 -17.31 -3.01
C LEU A 224 -1.16 -18.69 -2.42
N ARG A 225 -2.17 -18.71 -1.55
CA ARG A 225 -2.72 -19.93 -0.92
C ARG A 225 -4.24 -19.92 -1.06
N THR A 226 -4.80 -20.96 -1.64
CA THR A 226 -6.25 -21.10 -1.85
C THR A 226 -6.91 -21.99 -0.79
N ASP A 227 -6.15 -22.79 -0.09
CA ASP A 227 -6.58 -23.85 0.83
C ASP A 227 -7.06 -23.36 2.21
N SER A 228 -6.74 -22.12 2.57
CA SER A 228 -6.93 -21.61 3.93
C SER A 228 -8.19 -20.76 4.11
N VAL A 229 -8.84 -20.36 3.02
CA VAL A 229 -10.00 -19.44 3.04
C VAL A 229 -11.07 -20.01 2.11
N PRO A 230 -12.21 -20.50 2.64
CA PRO A 230 -13.32 -20.95 1.79
C PRO A 230 -13.73 -19.86 0.79
N SER A 231 -13.82 -20.19 -0.48
CA SER A 231 -14.14 -19.28 -1.60
C SER A 231 -13.19 -18.10 -1.77
N GLY A 232 -12.00 -18.13 -1.14
CA GLY A 232 -11.08 -17.01 -1.11
C GLY A 232 -9.64 -17.35 -1.49
N ILE A 233 -8.80 -16.35 -1.39
CA ILE A 233 -7.34 -16.44 -1.51
C ILE A 233 -6.67 -15.78 -0.33
N ARG A 234 -5.51 -16.28 0.02
CA ARG A 234 -4.59 -15.66 0.98
C ARG A 234 -3.24 -15.47 0.32
N ALA A 235 -2.74 -14.23 0.29
CA ALA A 235 -1.35 -13.97 -0.02
C ALA A 235 -0.53 -13.92 1.26
N VAL A 236 0.67 -14.49 1.24
CA VAL A 236 1.58 -14.53 2.39
C VAL A 236 2.97 -14.13 1.93
N THR A 237 3.60 -13.24 2.68
CA THR A 237 5.00 -12.86 2.48
C THR A 237 5.67 -12.56 3.82
N SER A 238 7.00 -12.45 3.82
CA SER A 238 7.79 -12.11 5.01
C SER A 238 8.94 -11.19 4.66
N TYR A 239 9.24 -10.29 5.58
CA TYR A 239 10.34 -9.34 5.45
C TYR A 239 10.86 -8.91 6.83
N SER A 240 12.05 -8.33 6.87
CA SER A 240 12.77 -7.98 8.09
C SER A 240 13.38 -6.58 8.01
N ASP A 241 13.46 -5.89 9.14
CA ASP A 241 14.17 -4.61 9.25
C ASP A 241 15.66 -4.74 9.60
N ALA A 242 16.19 -5.95 9.61
CA ALA A 242 17.54 -6.25 10.13
C ALA A 242 18.66 -5.44 9.48
N LEU A 243 18.48 -5.01 8.20
CA LEU A 243 19.48 -4.25 7.45
C LEU A 243 19.31 -2.73 7.58
N ASP A 244 18.21 -2.25 8.16
CA ASP A 244 17.95 -0.81 8.29
C ASP A 244 18.76 -0.21 9.45
N PRO A 245 19.44 0.94 9.26
CA PRO A 245 20.19 1.60 10.33
C PRO A 245 19.31 2.11 11.49
N TYR A 246 18.03 2.32 11.25
CA TYR A 246 17.03 2.76 12.25
C TYR A 246 16.15 1.63 12.74
N ARG A 247 16.57 0.39 12.50
CA ARG A 247 15.82 -0.82 12.86
C ARG A 247 15.21 -0.77 14.24
N VAL A 248 13.97 -1.23 14.32
CA VAL A 248 13.26 -1.51 15.57
C VAL A 248 13.70 -2.86 16.11
N GLY A 249 14.02 -3.81 15.25
CA GLY A 249 14.37 -5.21 15.53
C GLY A 249 13.14 -6.10 15.36
N VAL A 250 12.52 -6.09 14.19
CA VAL A 250 11.32 -6.87 13.92
C VAL A 250 11.41 -7.67 12.61
N ASP A 251 10.85 -8.88 12.67
CA ASP A 251 10.43 -9.62 11.49
C ASP A 251 8.92 -9.45 11.33
N VAL A 252 8.48 -9.35 10.09
CA VAL A 252 7.06 -9.20 9.75
C VAL A 252 6.64 -10.33 8.80
N ARG A 253 5.54 -11.00 9.13
CA ARG A 253 4.83 -11.88 8.21
C ARG A 253 3.48 -11.25 7.86
N GLN A 254 3.33 -10.87 6.61
CA GLN A 254 2.11 -10.24 6.11
C GLN A 254 1.18 -11.29 5.51
N HIS A 255 -0.10 -11.15 5.82
CA HIS A 255 -1.19 -11.94 5.27
C HIS A 255 -2.25 -11.03 4.69
N LEU A 256 -2.64 -11.29 3.45
CA LEU A 256 -3.73 -10.62 2.79
C LEU A 256 -4.82 -11.63 2.50
N TYR A 257 -6.06 -11.32 2.88
CA TYR A 257 -7.20 -12.21 2.69
C TYR A 257 -8.24 -11.54 1.81
N GLN A 258 -8.71 -12.26 0.82
CA GLN A 258 -9.77 -11.84 -0.07
C GLN A 258 -10.72 -13.00 -0.35
N THR A 259 -12.02 -12.73 -0.49
CA THR A 259 -13.04 -13.73 -0.79
C THR A 259 -14.07 -13.18 -1.76
N ALA A 260 -14.69 -14.06 -2.54
CA ALA A 260 -15.77 -13.74 -3.44
C ALA A 260 -17.16 -13.68 -2.74
N ASP A 261 -17.22 -13.86 -1.41
CA ASP A 261 -18.47 -13.79 -0.65
C ASP A 261 -19.10 -12.39 -0.80
N ASP A 262 -20.40 -12.31 -1.07
CA ASP A 262 -21.10 -11.05 -1.34
C ASP A 262 -20.93 -9.98 -0.27
N SER A 263 -20.87 -10.37 1.00
CA SER A 263 -20.67 -9.45 2.13
C SER A 263 -19.26 -8.88 2.23
N LEU A 264 -18.28 -9.50 1.55
CA LEU A 264 -16.86 -9.16 1.57
C LEU A 264 -16.30 -8.83 0.18
N ARG A 265 -17.18 -8.78 -0.83
CA ARG A 265 -16.78 -8.59 -2.23
C ARG A 265 -16.02 -7.27 -2.52
N ASN A 266 -16.02 -6.35 -1.58
CA ASN A 266 -15.41 -5.02 -1.71
C ASN A 266 -14.37 -4.73 -0.62
N VAL A 267 -13.79 -5.77 -0.01
CA VAL A 267 -12.86 -5.62 1.13
C VAL A 267 -11.66 -6.55 0.98
N VAL A 268 -10.51 -6.08 1.43
CA VAL A 268 -9.28 -6.85 1.69
C VAL A 268 -8.96 -6.76 3.18
N LEU A 269 -8.69 -7.90 3.81
CA LEU A 269 -8.08 -7.95 5.16
C LEU A 269 -6.57 -8.02 5.01
N SER A 270 -5.84 -7.14 5.70
CA SER A 270 -4.39 -7.13 5.76
C SER A 270 -3.93 -7.31 7.21
N CYS A 271 -3.27 -8.42 7.50
CA CYS A 271 -2.77 -8.76 8.83
C CYS A 271 -1.25 -8.89 8.83
N TYR A 272 -0.62 -8.38 9.87
CA TYR A 272 0.82 -8.36 10.05
C TYR A 272 1.16 -9.05 11.36
N ASP A 273 1.85 -10.19 11.31
CA ASP A 273 2.45 -10.84 12.45
C ASP A 273 3.81 -10.18 12.69
N VAL A 274 3.89 -9.32 13.69
CA VAL A 274 5.11 -8.57 14.06
C VAL A 274 5.81 -9.31 15.17
N ARG A 275 7.01 -9.81 14.90
CA ARG A 275 7.85 -10.54 15.84
C ARG A 275 9.04 -9.72 16.29
N ASN A 276 9.27 -9.62 17.60
CA ASN A 276 10.49 -9.03 18.15
C ASN A 276 11.68 -9.97 17.93
N THR A 277 12.68 -9.52 17.16
CA THR A 277 13.93 -10.27 16.90
C THR A 277 15.09 -9.78 17.75
N SER A 278 14.89 -8.73 18.57
CA SER A 278 15.90 -8.24 19.49
C SER A 278 15.95 -9.06 20.78
N ASP A 279 17.01 -8.87 21.57
CA ASP A 279 17.24 -9.50 22.87
C ASP A 279 16.57 -8.76 24.04
N THR A 280 15.88 -7.63 23.74
CA THR A 280 15.22 -6.78 24.74
C THR A 280 13.74 -6.66 24.46
N THR A 281 12.95 -6.34 25.49
CA THR A 281 11.52 -6.05 25.30
C THR A 281 11.36 -4.73 24.54
N LEU A 282 10.67 -4.79 23.41
CA LEU A 282 10.21 -3.60 22.70
C LEU A 282 8.97 -3.07 23.41
N SER A 283 9.09 -1.94 24.07
CA SER A 283 7.97 -1.21 24.65
C SER A 283 7.48 -0.15 23.66
N ASN A 284 6.22 0.26 23.80
CA ASN A 284 5.64 1.35 22.99
C ASN A 284 5.63 1.07 21.49
N VAL A 285 5.38 -0.19 21.09
CA VAL A 285 5.30 -0.57 19.67
C VAL A 285 4.00 -0.04 19.07
N HIS A 286 4.11 0.65 17.93
CA HIS A 286 3.01 1.09 17.10
C HIS A 286 3.18 0.49 15.70
N VAL A 287 2.06 0.09 15.09
CA VAL A 287 1.99 -0.41 13.71
C VAL A 287 0.95 0.39 12.97
N ALA A 288 1.30 0.96 11.83
CA ALA A 288 0.39 1.80 11.04
C ALA A 288 0.55 1.55 9.55
N LEU A 289 -0.49 1.91 8.81
CA LEU A 289 -0.49 2.02 7.35
C LEU A 289 -0.64 3.49 6.96
N PHE A 290 0.24 3.92 6.08
CA PHE A 290 0.15 5.18 5.36
C PHE A 290 -0.51 4.92 4.01
N PHE A 291 -1.39 5.81 3.58
CA PHE A 291 -2.04 5.76 2.28
C PHE A 291 -2.11 7.14 1.66
N ASP A 292 -1.56 7.29 0.47
CA ASP A 292 -1.69 8.46 -0.39
C ASP A 292 -2.72 8.14 -1.48
N TRP A 293 -3.91 8.75 -1.39
CA TRP A 293 -5.06 8.37 -2.21
C TRP A 293 -5.26 9.29 -3.40
N ASP A 294 -5.34 8.69 -4.59
CA ASP A 294 -5.61 9.35 -5.87
C ASP A 294 -7.02 9.01 -6.40
N ILE A 295 -8.06 9.44 -5.68
CA ILE A 295 -9.43 9.22 -6.15
C ILE A 295 -9.79 10.29 -7.18
N GLY A 296 -9.93 9.85 -8.44
CA GLY A 296 -10.14 10.72 -9.57
C GLY A 296 -8.91 10.88 -10.46
N PRO A 297 -8.90 11.85 -11.36
CA PRO A 297 -7.87 11.91 -12.40
C PRO A 297 -6.48 12.34 -11.89
N ASN A 298 -6.38 13.00 -10.73
CA ASN A 298 -5.16 13.63 -10.26
C ASN A 298 -5.07 13.78 -8.72
N GLY A 299 -5.81 13.00 -7.94
CA GLY A 299 -5.81 13.09 -6.47
C GLY A 299 -6.40 14.35 -5.87
N GLN A 300 -6.55 15.42 -6.65
CA GLN A 300 -7.07 16.69 -6.18
C GLN A 300 -8.55 16.62 -5.78
N GLN A 301 -8.99 17.48 -4.83
CA GLN A 301 -10.35 17.49 -4.30
C GLN A 301 -10.74 16.22 -3.53
N ASN A 302 -9.78 15.48 -3.04
CA ASN A 302 -9.99 14.41 -2.11
C ASN A 302 -10.14 14.98 -0.69
N VAL A 303 -11.03 14.38 0.09
CA VAL A 303 -11.19 14.67 1.52
C VAL A 303 -11.04 13.37 2.28
N VAL A 304 -10.06 13.35 3.15
CA VAL A 304 -9.88 12.32 4.17
C VAL A 304 -10.69 12.70 5.41
N SER A 305 -11.43 11.76 5.99
CA SER A 305 -12.24 12.00 7.18
C SER A 305 -12.32 10.78 8.08
N TRP A 306 -12.45 11.00 9.40
CA TRP A 306 -12.67 9.95 10.38
C TRP A 306 -14.17 9.75 10.65
N ASP A 307 -14.67 8.55 10.36
CA ASP A 307 -16.00 8.12 10.75
C ASP A 307 -15.95 7.50 12.16
N ALA A 308 -16.24 8.31 13.16
CA ALA A 308 -16.19 7.90 14.56
C ALA A 308 -17.24 6.84 14.92
N GLN A 309 -18.36 6.77 14.18
CA GLN A 309 -19.41 5.78 14.43
C GLN A 309 -18.96 4.36 14.05
N HIS A 310 -18.19 4.24 12.97
CA HIS A 310 -17.78 2.95 12.46
C HIS A 310 -16.28 2.66 12.65
N GLY A 311 -15.48 3.63 13.14
CA GLY A 311 -14.04 3.52 13.29
C GLY A 311 -13.34 3.31 11.95
N ILE A 312 -13.62 4.20 11.00
CA ILE A 312 -13.14 4.10 9.62
C ILE A 312 -12.54 5.44 9.21
N GLY A 313 -11.29 5.43 8.74
CA GLY A 313 -10.74 6.51 7.93
C GLY A 313 -11.31 6.41 6.51
N ARG A 314 -11.94 7.46 6.00
CA ARG A 314 -12.57 7.49 4.67
C ARG A 314 -11.94 8.51 3.78
N VAL A 315 -11.92 8.22 2.50
CA VAL A 315 -11.52 9.17 1.45
C VAL A 315 -12.57 9.18 0.35
N ARG A 316 -12.92 10.39 -0.10
CA ARG A 316 -13.80 10.61 -1.24
C ARG A 316 -13.34 11.82 -2.04
N ASN A 317 -13.62 11.83 -3.33
CA ASN A 317 -13.50 13.03 -4.15
C ASN A 317 -14.78 13.86 -3.99
N VAL A 318 -14.66 15.09 -3.46
CA VAL A 318 -15.85 15.94 -3.18
C VAL A 318 -16.36 16.69 -4.40
N ALA A 319 -15.55 16.85 -5.43
CA ALA A 319 -15.96 17.47 -6.70
C ALA A 319 -16.64 16.46 -7.67
N ARG A 320 -16.37 15.17 -7.49
CA ARG A 320 -16.80 14.09 -8.38
C ARG A 320 -17.35 12.91 -7.56
N PRO A 321 -18.58 13.01 -7.06
CA PRO A 321 -19.17 12.00 -6.17
C PRO A 321 -19.46 10.66 -6.86
N GLU A 322 -19.35 10.58 -8.18
CA GLU A 322 -19.44 9.36 -8.97
C GLU A 322 -18.21 8.45 -8.83
N PHE A 323 -17.09 8.95 -8.32
CA PHE A 323 -15.94 8.10 -8.01
C PHE A 323 -16.17 7.31 -6.73
N PRO A 324 -15.54 6.12 -6.59
CA PRO A 324 -15.70 5.30 -5.40
C PRO A 324 -15.20 6.00 -4.13
N VAL A 325 -15.84 5.69 -3.01
CA VAL A 325 -15.35 5.98 -1.66
C VAL A 325 -14.43 4.83 -1.26
N VAL A 326 -13.31 5.13 -0.65
CA VAL A 326 -12.43 4.14 -0.01
C VAL A 326 -12.41 4.33 1.49
N GLY A 327 -12.09 3.27 2.22
CA GLY A 327 -11.97 3.31 3.67
C GLY A 327 -10.98 2.30 4.21
N ALA A 328 -10.32 2.66 5.30
CA ALA A 328 -9.46 1.77 6.06
C ALA A 328 -9.85 1.76 7.54
N ALA A 329 -9.74 0.60 8.18
CA ALA A 329 -10.07 0.44 9.58
C ALA A 329 -9.07 -0.48 10.29
N MET A 330 -8.73 -0.15 11.53
CA MET A 330 -8.06 -1.06 12.44
C MET A 330 -9.03 -2.16 12.87
N ILE A 331 -8.57 -3.41 12.87
CA ILE A 331 -9.37 -4.58 13.25
C ILE A 331 -8.90 -5.16 14.60
N SER A 332 -7.60 -5.11 14.86
CA SER A 332 -7.00 -5.68 16.08
C SER A 332 -7.38 -4.91 17.35
N PRO A 333 -7.41 -5.56 18.53
CA PRO A 333 -7.79 -4.96 19.82
C PRO A 333 -6.62 -4.16 20.40
N VAL A 334 -6.28 -3.07 19.76
CA VAL A 334 -5.28 -2.09 20.19
C VAL A 334 -5.86 -0.68 20.05
N VAL A 335 -5.31 0.28 20.79
CA VAL A 335 -5.75 1.66 20.65
C VAL A 335 -5.55 2.12 19.22
N THR A 336 -6.62 2.61 18.59
CA THR A 336 -6.57 3.07 17.21
C THR A 336 -6.00 4.48 17.11
N HIS A 337 -5.12 4.70 16.15
CA HIS A 337 -4.59 5.99 15.77
C HIS A 337 -5.08 6.35 14.37
N PHE A 338 -5.37 7.62 14.15
CA PHE A 338 -5.79 8.13 12.85
C PHE A 338 -5.34 9.57 12.65
N PHE A 339 -4.81 9.86 11.46
CA PHE A 339 -4.39 11.19 11.07
C PHE A 339 -4.75 11.43 9.60
N ALA A 340 -5.56 12.47 9.34
CA ALA A 340 -5.82 12.97 7.99
C ALA A 340 -4.72 13.96 7.60
N VAL A 341 -4.15 13.81 6.42
CA VAL A 341 -3.00 14.60 5.94
C VAL A 341 -3.42 15.43 4.74
N ASP A 342 -3.12 16.73 4.74
CA ASP A 342 -3.06 17.52 3.52
C ASP A 342 -1.64 17.38 2.96
N ASN A 343 -1.49 16.83 1.75
CA ASN A 343 -0.17 16.50 1.22
C ASN A 343 0.74 17.75 1.08
N ASP A 344 0.15 18.91 0.88
CA ASP A 344 0.81 20.23 0.80
C ASP A 344 0.88 20.96 2.16
N GLY A 345 0.56 20.29 3.26
CA GLY A 345 0.75 20.83 4.61
C GLY A 345 2.21 21.14 4.88
N PHE A 346 2.49 22.17 5.69
CA PHE A 346 3.85 22.62 5.98
C PHE A 346 4.02 23.18 7.41
N THR A 347 3.04 22.92 8.28
CA THR A 347 3.09 23.43 9.67
C THR A 347 3.09 22.29 10.66
N THR A 348 3.56 22.55 11.87
CA THR A 348 3.53 21.57 12.98
C THR A 348 2.10 21.08 13.28
N LEU A 349 1.09 21.92 13.03
CA LEU A 349 -0.32 21.58 13.22
C LEU A 349 -0.96 20.90 12.00
N ASN A 350 -0.35 21.04 10.85
CA ASN A 350 -0.76 20.45 9.59
C ASN A 350 0.49 20.04 8.80
N PRO A 351 1.23 19.01 9.26
CA PRO A 351 2.39 18.52 8.55
C PRO A 351 1.93 17.85 7.26
N GLY A 352 2.62 18.17 6.17
CA GLY A 352 2.41 17.59 4.85
C GLY A 352 3.34 16.43 4.58
N ILE A 353 3.45 16.10 3.30
CA ILE A 353 4.36 15.06 2.83
C ILE A 353 5.21 15.53 1.63
N TYR A 354 4.95 16.73 1.09
CA TYR A 354 5.66 17.24 -0.08
C TYR A 354 6.96 18.00 0.27
N ASP A 355 7.09 18.47 1.50
CA ASP A 355 8.29 19.13 2.02
C ASP A 355 9.26 18.18 2.74
N ASN A 356 9.18 16.90 2.49
CA ASN A 356 9.83 15.75 3.10
C ASN A 356 8.95 15.12 4.20
N PHE A 357 8.66 13.83 4.03
CA PHE A 357 7.93 13.07 5.04
C PHE A 357 8.89 12.51 6.09
N LEU A 358 9.20 13.33 7.08
CA LEU A 358 10.21 13.03 8.08
C LEU A 358 9.76 11.95 9.08
N ARG A 359 10.71 11.22 9.67
CA ARG A 359 10.43 10.19 10.69
C ARG A 359 9.65 10.73 11.89
N GLY A 360 9.93 11.96 12.31
CA GLY A 360 9.20 12.62 13.40
C GLY A 360 7.72 12.83 13.06
N GLU A 361 7.41 13.19 11.83
CA GLU A 361 6.04 13.37 11.34
C GLU A 361 5.32 12.02 11.20
N LYS A 362 6.00 11.01 10.64
CA LYS A 362 5.49 9.64 10.59
C LYS A 362 5.15 9.12 11.99
N TRP A 363 6.06 9.35 12.96
CA TRP A 363 5.83 8.98 14.35
C TRP A 363 4.64 9.74 14.95
N LEU A 364 4.58 11.05 14.77
CA LEU A 364 3.45 11.87 15.19
C LEU A 364 2.13 11.28 14.66
N MET A 365 2.04 11.05 13.35
CA MET A 365 0.80 10.59 12.71
C MET A 365 0.37 9.19 13.16
N MET A 366 1.33 8.29 13.44
CA MET A 366 1.01 6.90 13.80
C MET A 366 0.82 6.65 15.30
N SER A 367 1.15 7.63 16.18
CA SER A 367 1.11 7.44 17.63
C SER A 367 0.21 8.43 18.39
N SER A 368 -0.46 9.36 17.70
CA SER A 368 -1.17 10.48 18.33
C SER A 368 -2.65 10.23 18.66
N GLY A 369 -3.12 8.98 18.64
CA GLY A 369 -4.55 8.70 18.83
C GLY A 369 -5.39 9.09 17.61
N ILE A 370 -6.68 9.35 17.82
CA ILE A 370 -7.55 9.92 16.79
C ILE A 370 -7.33 11.44 16.80
N ALA A 371 -6.37 11.85 16.00
CA ALA A 371 -5.85 13.20 16.08
C ALA A 371 -6.48 14.13 15.02
N ARG A 372 -5.87 14.34 13.88
CA ARG A 372 -6.48 15.15 12.82
C ARG A 372 -7.56 14.34 12.09
N THR A 373 -8.84 14.67 12.35
CA THR A 373 -9.98 13.87 11.90
C THR A 373 -10.49 14.21 10.50
N GLN A 374 -9.99 15.29 9.87
CA GLN A 374 -10.39 15.68 8.53
C GLN A 374 -9.30 16.49 7.83
N SER A 375 -9.09 16.22 6.54
CA SER A 375 -8.25 17.02 5.64
C SER A 375 -9.04 18.17 5.01
N ALA A 376 -8.33 19.10 4.38
CA ALA A 376 -8.92 19.97 3.38
C ALA A 376 -9.35 19.17 2.13
N ALA A 377 -10.08 19.82 1.21
CA ALA A 377 -10.32 19.28 -0.12
C ALA A 377 -9.10 19.55 -1.01
N THR A 378 -8.17 18.62 -1.01
CA THR A 378 -6.87 18.75 -1.68
C THR A 378 -6.37 17.37 -2.13
N ASP A 379 -5.14 17.26 -2.50
CA ASP A 379 -4.40 16.00 -2.54
C ASP A 379 -4.13 15.57 -1.10
N ALA A 380 -4.66 14.40 -0.72
CA ALA A 380 -4.79 14.06 0.69
C ALA A 380 -4.45 12.59 0.98
N SER A 381 -3.67 12.41 2.04
CA SER A 381 -3.25 11.12 2.55
C SER A 381 -3.88 10.83 3.93
N MET A 382 -3.73 9.59 4.39
CA MET A 382 -4.06 9.23 5.77
C MET A 382 -3.06 8.25 6.37
N VAL A 383 -2.91 8.34 7.68
CA VAL A 383 -2.28 7.32 8.50
C VAL A 383 -3.34 6.68 9.40
N ILE A 384 -3.40 5.36 9.40
CA ILE A 384 -4.24 4.58 10.32
C ILE A 384 -3.39 3.51 10.99
N GLY A 385 -3.45 3.40 12.29
CA GLY A 385 -2.57 2.49 13.03
C GLY A 385 -3.13 2.07 14.38
N GLY A 386 -2.32 1.33 15.11
CA GLY A 386 -2.63 0.89 16.46
C GLY A 386 -1.39 0.70 17.33
N GLY A 387 -1.58 0.93 18.60
CA GLY A 387 -0.57 0.86 19.67
C GLY A 387 -0.99 1.73 20.87
N PRO A 388 -0.13 1.89 21.89
CA PRO A 388 1.08 1.13 22.07
C PRO A 388 0.83 -0.30 22.57
N PHE A 389 1.78 -1.18 22.31
CA PHE A 389 1.86 -2.48 22.96
C PHE A 389 3.34 -2.86 23.19
N ALA A 390 3.57 -3.88 24.02
CA ALA A 390 4.92 -4.41 24.27
C ALA A 390 5.08 -5.76 23.56
N LEU A 391 6.32 -6.09 23.19
CA LEU A 391 6.75 -7.39 22.68
C LEU A 391 8.00 -7.84 23.42
N ALA A 392 7.92 -8.95 24.16
CA ALA A 392 9.08 -9.59 24.72
C ALA A 392 10.00 -10.17 23.62
N PRO A 393 11.28 -10.47 23.89
CA PRO A 393 12.15 -11.14 22.93
C PRO A 393 11.52 -12.42 22.36
N GLY A 394 11.46 -12.53 21.03
CA GLY A 394 10.86 -13.64 20.31
C GLY A 394 9.32 -13.66 20.28
N GLU A 395 8.64 -12.77 21.01
CA GLU A 395 7.19 -12.67 20.98
C GLU A 395 6.69 -12.14 19.64
N THR A 396 5.53 -12.66 19.22
CA THR A 396 4.83 -12.24 18.00
C THR A 396 3.45 -11.70 18.36
N ARG A 397 3.08 -10.56 17.79
CA ARG A 397 1.72 -10.02 17.87
C ARG A 397 1.16 -9.75 16.49
N GLN A 398 -0.08 -10.16 16.29
CA GLN A 398 -0.80 -9.89 15.05
C GLN A 398 -1.54 -8.56 15.13
N VAL A 399 -1.36 -7.73 14.09
CA VAL A 399 -2.08 -6.47 13.88
C VAL A 399 -2.77 -6.51 12.54
N CYS A 400 -4.09 -6.34 12.53
CA CYS A 400 -4.92 -6.48 11.34
C CYS A 400 -5.65 -5.18 10.99
N PHE A 401 -5.78 -4.96 9.69
CA PHE A 401 -6.53 -3.86 9.07
C PHE A 401 -7.53 -4.41 8.06
N ALA A 402 -8.59 -3.65 7.79
CA ALA A 402 -9.47 -3.87 6.66
C ALA A 402 -9.43 -2.65 5.73
N LEU A 403 -9.26 -2.89 4.45
CA LEU A 403 -9.42 -1.89 3.39
C LEU A 403 -10.68 -2.21 2.62
N GLY A 404 -11.49 -1.20 2.32
CA GLY A 404 -12.72 -1.36 1.57
C GLY A 404 -12.92 -0.24 0.57
N ALA A 405 -13.61 -0.54 -0.54
CA ALA A 405 -14.07 0.46 -1.50
C ALA A 405 -15.56 0.25 -1.80
N GLY A 406 -16.23 1.29 -2.26
CA GLY A 406 -17.66 1.20 -2.59
C GLY A 406 -18.20 2.46 -3.24
N ASP A 407 -19.35 2.33 -3.89
CA ASP A 407 -20.03 3.47 -4.52
C ASP A 407 -20.63 4.44 -3.48
N THR A 408 -20.71 4.02 -2.21
CA THR A 408 -21.25 4.82 -1.10
C THR A 408 -20.55 4.53 0.22
N ASP A 409 -20.59 5.49 1.14
CA ASP A 409 -20.10 5.33 2.52
C ASP A 409 -20.74 4.10 3.22
N SER A 410 -22.02 3.84 2.95
CA SER A 410 -22.73 2.69 3.53
C SER A 410 -22.17 1.35 3.08
N LEU A 411 -21.79 1.21 1.79
CA LEU A 411 -21.17 -0.01 1.27
C LEU A 411 -19.81 -0.25 1.92
N VAL A 412 -19.00 0.79 2.05
CA VAL A 412 -17.70 0.70 2.74
C VAL A 412 -17.89 0.27 4.20
N SER A 413 -18.84 0.89 4.93
CA SER A 413 -19.13 0.53 6.33
C SER A 413 -19.58 -0.92 6.47
N LYS A 414 -20.50 -1.38 5.60
CA LYS A 414 -21.01 -2.77 5.62
C LYS A 414 -19.91 -3.78 5.33
N GLY A 415 -19.07 -3.50 4.32
CA GLY A 415 -17.94 -4.36 3.98
C GLY A 415 -16.94 -4.47 5.14
N ILE A 416 -16.54 -3.35 5.75
CA ILE A 416 -15.60 -3.35 6.89
C ILE A 416 -16.23 -4.03 8.13
N ALA A 417 -17.52 -3.84 8.38
CA ALA A 417 -18.21 -4.57 9.46
C ALA A 417 -18.22 -6.09 9.22
N ALA A 418 -18.48 -6.53 7.98
CA ALA A 418 -18.39 -7.93 7.59
C ALA A 418 -16.94 -8.46 7.73
N ALA A 419 -15.93 -7.65 7.38
CA ALA A 419 -14.52 -8.00 7.55
C ALA A 419 -14.15 -8.22 9.04
N ARG A 420 -14.64 -7.37 9.95
CA ARG A 420 -14.48 -7.57 11.41
C ARG A 420 -15.08 -8.89 11.86
N ASN A 421 -16.28 -9.23 11.37
CA ASN A 421 -16.92 -10.51 11.68
C ASN A 421 -16.13 -11.69 11.12
N ARG A 422 -15.65 -11.59 9.88
CA ARG A 422 -14.83 -12.63 9.25
C ARG A 422 -13.50 -12.84 9.97
N ALA A 423 -12.83 -11.76 10.39
CA ALA A 423 -11.59 -11.84 11.15
C ALA A 423 -11.79 -12.64 12.44
N ARG A 424 -12.91 -12.44 13.16
CA ARG A 424 -13.24 -13.26 14.35
C ARG A 424 -13.39 -14.74 14.00
N THR A 425 -14.08 -15.08 12.91
CA THR A 425 -14.25 -16.48 12.49
C THR A 425 -12.97 -17.16 12.04
N LEU A 426 -12.00 -16.37 11.56
CA LEU A 426 -10.66 -16.84 11.20
C LEU A 426 -9.72 -16.94 12.41
N GLY A 427 -10.18 -16.61 13.62
CA GLY A 427 -9.36 -16.59 14.83
C GLY A 427 -8.33 -15.48 14.86
N LEU A 428 -8.47 -14.47 13.99
CA LEU A 428 -7.62 -13.28 13.99
C LEU A 428 -7.99 -12.39 15.18
N ASN A 429 -7.00 -11.75 15.79
CA ASN A 429 -7.24 -10.82 16.89
C ASN A 429 -8.11 -9.65 16.42
N THR A 430 -9.34 -9.58 16.91
CA THR A 430 -10.32 -8.57 16.51
C THR A 430 -10.71 -7.66 17.65
N GLN A 431 -10.91 -6.39 17.34
CA GLN A 431 -11.45 -5.40 18.26
C GLN A 431 -12.97 -5.31 18.07
N THR A 432 -13.72 -5.30 19.18
CA THR A 432 -15.06 -4.73 19.19
C THR A 432 -14.88 -3.21 19.12
N PHE A 433 -15.31 -2.59 18.03
CA PHE A 433 -15.29 -1.14 17.96
C PHE A 433 -16.39 -0.61 18.88
N GLU A 434 -15.97 -0.08 20.01
CA GLU A 434 -16.82 0.79 20.83
C GLU A 434 -16.49 2.23 20.44
N PRO A 435 -17.49 3.07 20.08
CA PRO A 435 -17.24 4.49 19.86
C PRO A 435 -16.55 5.03 21.11
N ALA A 436 -15.43 5.73 20.91
CA ALA A 436 -14.72 6.34 22.01
C ALA A 436 -15.72 7.15 22.85
N PRO A 437 -15.75 6.98 24.18
CA PRO A 437 -16.54 7.85 25.01
C PRO A 437 -16.16 9.28 24.67
N ARG A 438 -17.14 10.16 24.48
CA ARG A 438 -16.89 11.58 24.20
C ARG A 438 -15.90 12.07 25.24
N THR A 439 -14.68 12.35 24.79
CA THR A 439 -13.50 12.57 25.58
C THR A 439 -13.73 13.57 26.69
N SER A 440 -13.31 13.21 27.90
CA SER A 440 -13.05 14.15 28.99
C SER A 440 -12.24 15.34 28.45
N ARG A 441 -12.59 16.54 28.89
CA ARG A 441 -11.91 17.78 28.53
C ARG A 441 -10.41 17.65 28.75
N ILE A 442 -9.64 17.99 27.71
CA ILE A 442 -8.17 17.93 27.71
C ILE A 442 -7.58 19.05 28.57
N VAL A 443 -8.31 20.16 28.73
CA VAL A 443 -7.88 21.33 29.50
C VAL A 443 -8.63 21.41 30.81
N HIS A 444 -7.88 21.44 31.91
CA HIS A 444 -8.38 21.74 33.25
C HIS A 444 -7.72 23.02 33.76
N ILE A 445 -8.51 23.93 34.35
CA ILE A 445 -8.05 25.17 34.93
C ILE A 445 -8.12 25.05 36.43
N GLU A 446 -6.97 25.14 37.11
CA GLU A 446 -6.94 25.18 38.57
C GLU A 446 -7.58 26.49 39.09
N GLY A 447 -8.46 26.38 40.04
CA GLY A 447 -9.20 27.52 40.60
C GLY A 447 -10.62 27.74 40.03
N GLY A 448 -11.02 26.88 39.05
CA GLY A 448 -12.38 26.92 38.49
C GLY A 448 -12.53 27.91 37.33
N PRO A 449 -13.76 28.12 36.84
CA PRO A 449 -14.02 28.91 35.64
C PRO A 449 -13.95 30.43 35.84
N THR A 450 -13.69 30.92 37.04
CA THR A 450 -13.62 32.37 37.33
C THR A 450 -12.17 32.76 37.62
N LEU A 451 -11.61 33.62 36.78
CA LEU A 451 -10.22 34.06 36.84
C LEU A 451 -10.12 35.57 37.06
N THR A 452 -9.08 36.00 37.75
CA THR A 452 -8.66 37.39 37.84
C THR A 452 -7.43 37.64 36.98
N PRO A 453 -7.21 38.86 36.45
CA PRO A 453 -5.96 39.17 35.78
C PRO A 453 -4.75 38.89 36.69
N GLY A 454 -3.73 38.26 36.12
CA GLY A 454 -2.53 37.84 36.83
C GLY A 454 -2.15 36.39 36.61
N SER A 455 -1.24 35.91 37.44
CA SER A 455 -0.70 34.54 37.30
C SER A 455 -1.72 33.50 37.74
N THR A 456 -1.95 32.49 36.93
CA THR A 456 -2.72 31.27 37.23
C THR A 456 -2.07 30.04 36.68
N THR A 457 -2.52 28.88 37.09
CA THR A 457 -2.01 27.59 36.63
C THR A 457 -3.05 26.90 35.76
N ILE A 458 -2.64 26.45 34.60
CA ILE A 458 -3.42 25.64 33.70
C ILE A 458 -2.80 24.25 33.65
N THR A 459 -3.60 23.23 33.85
CA THR A 459 -3.23 21.84 33.70
C THR A 459 -3.84 21.28 32.42
N PHE A 460 -3.05 20.69 31.54
CA PHE A 460 -3.53 20.10 30.32
C PHE A 460 -2.81 18.77 30.03
N SER A 461 -3.49 17.89 29.34
CA SER A 461 -2.94 16.59 28.95
C SER A 461 -2.76 16.53 27.44
N ILE A 462 -1.58 16.13 27.00
CA ILE A 462 -1.30 15.80 25.61
C ILE A 462 -0.86 14.34 25.50
N HIS A 463 -1.24 13.68 24.43
CA HIS A 463 -1.01 12.24 24.28
C HIS A 463 0.20 11.93 23.38
N PHE A 464 0.82 12.94 22.80
CA PHE A 464 1.93 12.80 21.84
C PHE A 464 2.78 14.07 21.79
N ILE A 465 4.02 13.98 21.31
CA ILE A 465 4.87 15.16 21.10
C ILE A 465 4.21 16.06 20.06
N THR A 466 3.87 17.29 20.42
CA THR A 466 3.20 18.23 19.53
C THR A 466 3.47 19.68 19.94
N GLY A 467 3.33 20.56 18.96
CA GLY A 467 3.19 21.98 19.26
C GLY A 467 1.88 22.24 20.00
N VAL A 468 1.95 23.00 21.09
CA VAL A 468 0.81 23.39 21.90
C VAL A 468 0.70 24.91 21.89
N ILE A 469 -0.50 25.40 21.63
CA ILE A 469 -0.85 26.82 21.78
C ILE A 469 -2.05 26.92 22.70
N ILE A 470 -1.94 27.69 23.78
CA ILE A 470 -3.05 28.02 24.67
C ILE A 470 -3.29 29.50 24.59
N ASP A 471 -4.51 29.90 24.23
CA ASP A 471 -4.89 31.29 24.10
C ASP A 471 -6.25 31.57 24.79
N VAL A 472 -6.45 32.84 25.16
CA VAL A 472 -7.79 33.36 25.56
C VAL A 472 -8.45 33.86 24.28
N VAL A 473 -9.71 33.43 24.08
CA VAL A 473 -10.53 33.89 22.96
C VAL A 473 -11.82 34.49 23.45
N ASP A 474 -12.32 35.46 22.70
CA ASP A 474 -13.64 36.06 22.99
C ASP A 474 -14.80 35.15 22.52
N LEU A 475 -16.03 35.58 22.74
CA LEU A 475 -17.24 34.84 22.32
C LEU A 475 -17.35 34.64 20.81
N PHE A 476 -16.58 35.37 20.01
CA PHE A 476 -16.52 35.25 18.55
C PHE A 476 -15.34 34.41 18.09
N GLY A 477 -14.58 33.81 19.02
CA GLY A 477 -13.43 32.97 18.71
C GLY A 477 -12.16 33.74 18.36
N ARG A 478 -12.13 35.08 18.48
CA ARG A 478 -10.94 35.90 18.20
C ARG A 478 -9.97 35.81 19.36
N THR A 479 -8.70 35.58 19.08
CA THR A 479 -7.63 35.55 20.07
C THR A 479 -7.48 36.92 20.74
N VAL A 480 -7.62 36.93 22.04
CA VAL A 480 -7.40 38.10 22.88
C VAL A 480 -5.97 38.15 23.41
N SER A 481 -5.44 37.00 23.81
CA SER A 481 -4.07 36.86 24.28
C SER A 481 -3.62 35.42 24.16
N GLU A 482 -2.38 35.23 23.73
CA GLU A 482 -1.71 33.93 23.81
C GLU A 482 -1.11 33.79 25.21
N LEU A 483 -1.38 32.65 25.84
CA LEU A 483 -0.97 32.36 27.21
C LEU A 483 0.24 31.43 27.28
N TYR A 484 0.33 30.48 26.35
CA TYR A 484 1.37 29.47 26.35
C TYR A 484 1.61 29.00 24.91
N THR A 485 2.86 28.81 24.56
CA THR A 485 3.27 28.21 23.29
C THR A 485 4.50 27.34 23.52
N ALA A 486 4.40 26.10 23.08
CA ALA A 486 5.53 25.18 22.99
C ALA A 486 5.53 24.53 21.61
N ARG A 487 6.73 24.22 21.08
CA ARG A 487 6.86 23.57 19.76
C ARG A 487 6.80 22.05 19.85
N ASP A 488 7.34 21.48 20.93
CA ASP A 488 7.53 20.04 21.09
C ASP A 488 7.33 19.61 22.55
N ASP A 489 6.11 19.77 23.09
CA ASP A 489 5.80 19.24 24.41
C ASP A 489 5.66 17.71 24.34
N ALA A 490 6.25 17.02 25.33
CA ALA A 490 6.20 15.56 25.45
C ALA A 490 4.79 15.07 25.83
N PRO A 491 4.42 13.80 25.52
CA PRO A 491 3.17 13.22 26.00
C PRO A 491 3.09 13.22 27.52
N GLY A 492 1.91 13.50 28.05
CA GLY A 492 1.66 13.46 29.48
C GLY A 492 0.84 14.62 30.00
N LEU A 493 0.78 14.72 31.32
CA LEU A 493 0.16 15.82 32.03
C LEU A 493 1.15 16.98 32.15
N HIS A 494 0.73 18.16 31.70
CA HIS A 494 1.48 19.40 31.75
C HIS A 494 0.86 20.39 32.70
N VAL A 495 1.70 21.14 33.37
CA VAL A 495 1.30 22.23 34.26
C VAL A 495 2.01 23.48 33.80
N ALA A 496 1.28 24.45 33.29
CA ALA A 496 1.81 25.72 32.84
C ALA A 496 1.32 26.87 33.72
N THR A 497 2.25 27.67 34.22
CA THR A 497 1.91 28.95 34.84
C THR A 497 1.77 30.00 33.75
N VAL A 498 0.57 30.56 33.63
CA VAL A 498 0.22 31.50 32.56
C VAL A 498 -0.25 32.83 33.19
N ASN A 499 -0.19 33.89 32.40
CA ASN A 499 -0.59 35.21 32.86
C ASN A 499 -1.89 35.64 32.18
N ILE A 500 -2.99 35.66 32.93
CA ILE A 500 -4.30 36.09 32.45
C ILE A 500 -4.27 37.58 32.13
N PRO A 501 -4.63 38.00 30.90
CA PRO A 501 -4.53 39.38 30.48
C PRO A 501 -5.50 40.30 31.22
N THR A 502 -5.11 41.57 31.36
CA THR A 502 -6.02 42.62 31.84
C THR A 502 -6.95 43.01 30.70
N VAL A 503 -8.11 42.40 30.69
CA VAL A 503 -9.19 42.68 29.71
C VAL A 503 -10.48 43.10 30.42
N SER A 504 -11.50 43.49 29.67
CA SER A 504 -12.81 43.78 30.22
C SER A 504 -13.36 42.57 30.95
N GLY A 505 -13.95 42.76 32.13
CA GLY A 505 -14.69 41.69 32.81
C GLY A 505 -15.76 41.12 31.89
N GLY A 506 -15.84 39.78 31.81
CA GLY A 506 -16.79 39.12 30.94
C GLY A 506 -16.48 37.63 30.72
N ASN A 507 -17.26 37.01 29.84
CA ASN A 507 -17.10 35.61 29.48
C ASN A 507 -16.15 35.47 28.31
N TYR A 508 -15.22 34.55 28.44
CA TYR A 508 -14.19 34.19 27.48
C TYR A 508 -14.04 32.67 27.43
N PHE A 509 -13.16 32.17 26.57
CA PHE A 509 -12.74 30.78 26.57
C PHE A 509 -11.22 30.71 26.63
N ILE A 510 -10.69 29.73 27.35
CA ILE A 510 -9.32 29.26 27.15
C ILE A 510 -9.40 28.19 26.09
N ARG A 511 -8.65 28.39 25.01
CA ARG A 511 -8.55 27.44 23.90
C ARG A 511 -7.16 26.84 23.89
N LEU A 512 -7.10 25.50 23.93
CA LEU A 512 -5.89 24.73 23.64
C LEU A 512 -5.96 24.25 22.21
N ARG A 513 -4.92 24.47 21.46
CA ARG A 513 -4.74 23.96 20.10
C ARG A 513 -3.44 23.16 20.01
N THR A 514 -3.52 22.00 19.37
CA THR A 514 -2.38 21.21 18.93
C THR A 514 -2.46 21.04 17.42
N ALA A 515 -1.51 20.30 16.82
CA ALA A 515 -1.60 19.90 15.42
C ALA A 515 -2.92 19.20 15.06
N THR A 516 -3.58 18.60 16.04
CA THR A 516 -4.60 17.57 15.81
C THR A 516 -5.88 17.80 16.59
N THR A 517 -5.86 18.64 17.63
CA THR A 517 -7.02 18.86 18.50
C THR A 517 -7.18 20.33 18.84
N THR A 518 -8.42 20.71 19.02
CA THR A 518 -8.79 21.97 19.66
C THR A 518 -9.75 21.64 20.78
N ASP A 519 -9.43 22.07 22.01
CA ASP A 519 -10.32 22.00 23.15
C ASP A 519 -10.55 23.39 23.72
N VAL A 520 -11.74 23.64 24.27
CA VAL A 520 -12.11 24.93 24.82
C VAL A 520 -12.75 24.77 26.19
N ALA A 521 -12.32 25.57 27.15
CA ALA A 521 -12.91 25.67 28.47
C ALA A 521 -13.46 27.08 28.66
N PRO A 522 -14.76 27.24 29.03
CA PRO A 522 -15.33 28.54 29.33
C PRO A 522 -14.72 29.10 30.59
N ILE A 523 -14.45 30.41 30.60
CA ILE A 523 -13.96 31.16 31.73
C ILE A 523 -14.72 32.48 31.87
N ALA A 524 -14.83 33.00 33.10
CA ALA A 524 -15.23 34.36 33.39
C ALA A 524 -14.00 35.11 33.92
N ILE A 525 -13.64 36.22 33.30
CA ILE A 525 -12.62 37.12 33.83
C ILE A 525 -13.32 38.21 34.66
N VAL A 526 -12.97 38.29 35.93
CA VAL A 526 -13.47 39.31 36.85
C VAL A 526 -12.36 40.25 37.26
N ARG A 527 -12.68 41.53 37.43
CA ARG A 527 -11.71 42.55 37.85
C ARG A 527 -11.58 42.59 39.36
#